data_fabd61e6ec2d85b878e39f87c435a7db
#
_entry.id   fabd61e6ec2d85b878e39f87c435a7db
#
_cell.length_a   1.000
_cell.length_b   1.000
_cell.length_c   1.000
_cell.angle_alpha   90.00
_cell.angle_beta   90.00
_cell.angle_gamma   90.00
#
_symmetry.space_group_name_H-M   'P 1'
#
loop_
_entity.id
_entity.type
_entity.pdbx_description
1 polymer ?
#
loop_
_entity_poly.entity_id
_entity_poly.type
_entity_poly.pdbx_seq_one_letter_code
_entity_poly.pdbx_strand_id
1 'polypeptide(L)'
;TVKGCLLLFTGMVSTMTFRKDVMELVKELDVPIIRYPGGNFVSNFFWEDSVGPVEERPHRLELAWRSLEKNEIGLNEFSKWAKKVNSDVMMAVNLGTRGIADACNLLEYCNHPSGTKYSDLRIKHGVKDPHNIKVWCLGNEMDGPWQIGHKTMEEYGRLAEETAKAMRLIDPDIELVSCGSSNLDM
;
A
#
# COMPACT_ATOMS: atom_id res chain seq x y z
N THR A 1 5.91 10.65 6.98
CA THR A 1 5.56 11.95 6.37
C THR A 1 5.57 11.75 4.87
N VAL A 2 4.38 11.77 4.26
CA VAL A 2 4.13 11.52 2.83
C VAL A 2 4.92 12.43 1.89
N LYS A 3 5.34 13.61 2.33
CA LYS A 3 6.26 14.48 1.59
C LYS A 3 7.60 13.83 1.23
N GLY A 4 8.05 12.84 1.98
CA GLY A 4 9.27 12.09 1.65
C GLY A 4 9.12 11.17 0.44
N CYS A 5 7.94 10.59 0.23
CA CYS A 5 7.70 9.71 -0.92
C CYS A 5 7.62 10.50 -2.25
N LEU A 6 7.03 11.70 -2.21
CA LEU A 6 6.90 12.57 -3.39
C LEU A 6 8.26 13.10 -3.90
N LEU A 7 9.26 13.22 -3.03
CA LEU A 7 10.62 13.68 -3.41
C LEU A 7 11.44 12.60 -4.15
N LEU A 8 10.99 11.34 -4.13
CA LEU A 8 11.68 10.25 -4.84
C LEU A 8 11.48 10.31 -6.36
N PHE A 9 10.54 11.12 -6.83
CA PHE A 9 10.12 11.11 -8.22
C PHE A 9 10.06 12.54 -8.79
N THR A 10 10.92 12.86 -9.69
CA THR A 10 10.87 14.10 -10.48
C THR A 10 10.87 13.75 -11.95
N GLY A 11 9.90 14.22 -12.71
CA GLY A 11 9.95 14.18 -14.17
C GLY A 11 8.62 14.09 -14.87
N MET A 12 8.55 14.83 -15.94
CA MET A 12 7.39 14.97 -16.83
C MET A 12 6.79 13.66 -17.36
N VAL A 13 5.54 13.74 -17.66
CA VAL A 13 4.47 12.89 -18.12
C VAL A 13 4.75 11.86 -19.25
N SER A 14 5.93 11.35 -19.49
CA SER A 14 6.05 10.24 -20.47
C SER A 14 7.07 9.15 -20.16
N THR A 15 7.97 9.37 -19.22
CA THR A 15 8.85 8.31 -18.73
C THR A 15 9.16 8.56 -17.27
N MET A 16 8.46 7.89 -16.35
CA MET A 16 8.79 7.96 -14.93
C MET A 16 10.24 7.59 -14.69
N THR A 17 11.07 8.60 -14.51
CA THR A 17 12.49 8.40 -14.21
C THR A 17 12.66 8.58 -12.71
N PHE A 18 13.00 7.50 -12.00
CA PHE A 18 13.34 7.57 -10.59
C PHE A 18 14.62 8.42 -10.39
N ARG A 19 14.66 9.23 -9.35
CA ARG A 19 15.85 9.97 -8.96
C ARG A 19 16.99 9.00 -8.67
N LYS A 20 18.04 9.04 -9.48
CA LYS A 20 19.19 8.14 -9.37
C LYS A 20 19.98 8.34 -8.08
N ASP A 21 20.19 9.61 -7.69
CA ASP A 21 20.87 9.99 -6.45
C ASP A 21 20.20 9.41 -5.22
N VAL A 22 18.86 9.47 -5.16
CA VAL A 22 18.10 8.89 -4.05
C VAL A 22 18.16 7.37 -4.07
N MET A 23 18.06 6.75 -5.25
CA MET A 23 18.19 5.29 -5.38
C MET A 23 19.55 4.78 -4.91
N GLU A 24 20.62 5.51 -5.20
CA GLU A 24 21.98 5.17 -4.77
C GLU A 24 22.09 5.22 -3.25
N LEU A 25 21.57 6.29 -2.62
CA LEU A 25 21.54 6.40 -1.16
C LEU A 25 20.72 5.31 -0.48
N VAL A 26 19.56 4.96 -1.03
CA VAL A 26 18.73 3.87 -0.46
C VAL A 26 19.43 2.52 -0.59
N LYS A 27 20.13 2.28 -1.69
CA LYS A 27 20.94 1.07 -1.87
C LYS A 27 22.13 1.03 -0.89
N GLU A 28 22.78 2.16 -0.67
CA GLU A 28 23.87 2.27 0.32
C GLU A 28 23.41 1.99 1.73
N LEU A 29 22.17 2.40 2.08
CA LEU A 29 21.54 2.10 3.37
C LEU A 29 21.16 0.61 3.52
N ASP A 30 21.13 -0.14 2.44
CA ASP A 30 20.79 -1.57 2.40
C ASP A 30 19.45 -1.87 3.13
N VAL A 31 18.41 -1.10 2.80
CA VAL A 31 17.09 -1.20 3.45
C VAL A 31 16.40 -2.48 3.04
N PRO A 32 16.18 -3.45 3.94
CA PRO A 32 15.64 -4.76 3.56
C PRO A 32 14.17 -4.72 3.14
N ILE A 33 13.38 -3.84 3.74
CA ILE A 33 11.94 -3.75 3.50
C ILE A 33 11.45 -2.31 3.65
N ILE A 34 10.52 -1.89 2.79
CA ILE A 34 9.93 -0.55 2.82
C ILE A 34 8.40 -0.67 2.85
N ARG A 35 7.76 0.04 3.80
CA ARG A 35 6.32 0.02 3.98
C ARG A 35 5.62 1.00 3.03
N TYR A 36 4.56 0.53 2.36
CA TYR A 36 3.72 1.28 1.44
C TYR A 36 2.22 1.03 1.74
N PRO A 37 1.29 2.01 1.52
CA PRO A 37 1.53 3.38 1.05
C PRO A 37 2.01 4.34 2.15
N GLY A 38 2.12 3.92 3.37
CA GLY A 38 2.61 4.72 4.49
C GLY A 38 1.72 4.68 5.72
N GLY A 39 1.80 5.72 6.57
CA GLY A 39 1.12 5.83 7.85
C GLY A 39 -0.37 6.17 7.74
N ASN A 40 -0.77 7.33 8.29
CA ASN A 40 -2.19 7.75 8.35
C ASN A 40 -2.87 7.85 6.98
N PHE A 41 -2.11 8.01 5.92
CA PHE A 41 -2.57 7.99 4.54
C PHE A 41 -3.35 6.72 4.19
N VAL A 42 -2.96 5.55 4.71
CA VAL A 42 -3.56 4.27 4.34
C VAL A 42 -5.06 4.20 4.67
N SER A 43 -5.50 4.86 5.74
CA SER A 43 -6.90 4.78 6.18
C SER A 43 -7.90 5.50 5.27
N ASN A 44 -7.41 6.27 4.29
CA ASN A 44 -8.23 6.87 3.24
C ASN A 44 -7.70 6.53 1.84
N PHE A 45 -6.81 5.56 1.72
CA PHE A 45 -6.22 5.16 0.46
C PHE A 45 -7.13 4.21 -0.33
N PHE A 46 -7.37 4.56 -1.58
CA PHE A 46 -8.08 3.75 -2.57
C PHE A 46 -7.05 3.25 -3.57
N TRP A 47 -6.56 2.05 -3.37
CA TRP A 47 -5.46 1.50 -4.15
C TRP A 47 -5.76 1.42 -5.66
N GLU A 48 -7.05 1.23 -6.01
CA GLU A 48 -7.50 1.18 -7.41
C GLU A 48 -7.21 2.47 -8.15
N ASP A 49 -7.25 3.62 -7.46
CA ASP A 49 -6.96 4.92 -8.05
C ASP A 49 -5.46 5.11 -8.35
N SER A 50 -4.61 4.28 -7.77
CA SER A 50 -3.16 4.36 -7.90
C SER A 50 -2.57 3.40 -8.93
N VAL A 51 -3.42 2.70 -9.70
CA VAL A 51 -2.99 1.73 -10.71
C VAL A 51 -3.60 2.05 -12.08
N GLY A 52 -3.07 1.46 -13.16
CA GLY A 52 -3.47 1.77 -14.53
C GLY A 52 -2.75 2.99 -15.10
N PRO A 53 -3.18 3.51 -16.26
CA PRO A 53 -2.60 4.68 -16.90
C PRO A 53 -2.66 5.92 -15.99
N VAL A 54 -1.57 6.64 -15.85
CA VAL A 54 -1.46 7.79 -14.92
C VAL A 54 -2.48 8.88 -15.27
N GLU A 55 -2.71 9.10 -16.55
CA GLU A 55 -3.66 10.10 -17.09
C GLU A 55 -5.13 9.78 -16.80
N GLU A 56 -5.44 8.54 -16.45
CA GLU A 56 -6.80 8.10 -16.11
C GLU A 56 -7.04 8.08 -14.58
N ARG A 57 -5.99 8.28 -13.77
CA ARG A 57 -6.09 8.23 -12.31
C ARG A 57 -6.77 9.47 -11.75
N PRO A 58 -7.75 9.31 -10.83
CA PRO A 58 -8.45 10.45 -10.26
C PRO A 58 -7.56 11.22 -9.29
N HIS A 59 -7.76 12.52 -9.23
CA HIS A 59 -7.25 13.33 -8.12
C HIS A 59 -8.19 13.18 -6.92
N ARG A 60 -7.61 13.00 -5.73
CA ARG A 60 -8.37 12.86 -4.48
C ARG A 60 -7.96 13.90 -3.43
N LEU A 61 -8.94 14.29 -2.61
CA LEU A 61 -8.63 14.99 -1.38
C LEU A 61 -8.07 13.97 -0.36
N GLU A 62 -6.83 14.13 -0.02
CA GLU A 62 -6.17 13.33 1.01
C GLU A 62 -6.51 13.93 2.39
N LEU A 63 -7.21 13.16 3.22
CA LEU A 63 -7.86 13.69 4.43
C LEU A 63 -6.93 13.75 5.63
N ALA A 64 -5.89 12.90 5.71
CA ALA A 64 -4.97 12.90 6.82
C ALA A 64 -4.11 14.18 6.83
N TRP A 65 -3.67 14.63 5.66
CA TRP A 65 -2.78 15.79 5.49
C TRP A 65 -3.47 16.98 4.82
N ARG A 66 -4.76 16.85 4.48
CA ARG A 66 -5.57 17.88 3.81
C ARG A 66 -4.90 18.43 2.54
N SER A 67 -4.37 17.52 1.75
CA SER A 67 -3.65 17.81 0.52
C SER A 67 -4.34 17.20 -0.71
N LEU A 68 -3.95 17.63 -1.90
CA LEU A 68 -4.38 17.01 -3.14
C LEU A 68 -3.47 15.82 -3.44
N GLU A 69 -4.04 14.62 -3.48
CA GLU A 69 -3.36 13.41 -3.99
C GLU A 69 -3.67 13.26 -5.47
N LYS A 70 -2.62 13.24 -6.28
CA LYS A 70 -2.73 13.15 -7.74
C LYS A 70 -2.62 11.73 -8.27
N ASN A 71 -2.25 10.78 -7.42
CA ASN A 71 -2.01 9.39 -7.79
C ASN A 71 -0.96 9.19 -8.92
N GLU A 72 -0.05 10.15 -9.09
CA GLU A 72 1.01 10.08 -10.12
C GLU A 72 1.94 8.87 -9.90
N ILE A 73 2.09 8.47 -8.63
CA ILE A 73 2.87 7.31 -8.23
C ILE A 73 1.97 6.38 -7.45
N GLY A 74 1.91 5.15 -7.87
CA GLY A 74 1.08 4.16 -7.22
C GLY A 74 1.81 2.84 -6.98
N LEU A 75 1.02 1.82 -6.70
CA LEU A 75 1.47 0.49 -6.33
C LEU A 75 2.50 -0.09 -7.32
N ASN A 76 2.20 -0.03 -8.63
CA ASN A 76 3.03 -0.65 -9.65
C ASN A 76 4.39 0.06 -9.79
N GLU A 77 4.39 1.38 -9.75
CA GLU A 77 5.60 2.19 -9.81
C GLU A 77 6.44 2.00 -8.55
N PHE A 78 5.80 2.00 -7.38
CA PHE A 78 6.49 1.78 -6.11
C PHE A 78 7.13 0.38 -6.05
N SER A 79 6.40 -0.67 -6.42
CA SER A 79 6.94 -2.04 -6.43
C SER A 79 8.11 -2.19 -7.40
N LYS A 80 8.06 -1.52 -8.56
CA LYS A 80 9.15 -1.48 -9.52
C LYS A 80 10.38 -0.75 -8.97
N TRP A 81 10.16 0.34 -8.23
CA TRP A 81 11.22 1.09 -7.58
C TRP A 81 11.87 0.26 -6.45
N ALA A 82 11.08 -0.35 -5.58
CA ALA A 82 11.57 -1.18 -4.49
C ALA A 82 12.48 -2.30 -4.98
N LYS A 83 12.08 -3.02 -6.04
CA LYS A 83 12.91 -4.04 -6.69
C LYS A 83 14.25 -3.46 -7.20
N LYS A 84 14.27 -2.22 -7.70
CA LYS A 84 15.51 -1.58 -8.19
C LYS A 84 16.48 -1.21 -7.07
N VAL A 85 16.00 -1.01 -5.87
CA VAL A 85 16.84 -0.71 -4.69
C VAL A 85 17.08 -1.93 -3.80
N ASN A 86 16.68 -3.13 -4.26
CA ASN A 86 16.80 -4.41 -3.56
C ASN A 86 16.05 -4.45 -2.21
N SER A 87 14.92 -3.73 -2.12
CA SER A 87 14.08 -3.75 -0.94
C SER A 87 12.80 -4.53 -1.21
N ASP A 88 12.33 -5.27 -0.23
CA ASP A 88 10.99 -5.84 -0.23
C ASP A 88 9.93 -4.78 0.07
N VAL A 89 8.67 -5.11 -0.22
CA VAL A 89 7.53 -4.25 0.09
C VAL A 89 6.75 -4.83 1.25
N MET A 90 6.52 -4.02 2.29
CA MET A 90 5.51 -4.27 3.31
C MET A 90 4.27 -3.48 2.94
N MET A 91 3.20 -4.16 2.53
CA MET A 91 1.98 -3.51 2.08
C MET A 91 1.01 -3.30 3.24
N ALA A 92 0.49 -2.08 3.40
CA ALA A 92 -0.56 -1.80 4.36
C ALA A 92 -1.93 -1.73 3.67
N VAL A 93 -2.94 -2.39 4.25
CA VAL A 93 -4.32 -2.38 3.76
C VAL A 93 -5.17 -1.35 4.51
N ASN A 94 -6.15 -0.77 3.83
CA ASN A 94 -7.06 0.22 4.40
C ASN A 94 -8.14 -0.47 5.26
N LEU A 95 -7.95 -0.48 6.57
CA LEU A 95 -8.98 -0.90 7.54
C LEU A 95 -9.68 0.28 8.24
N GLY A 96 -9.40 1.51 7.82
CA GLY A 96 -10.07 2.72 8.30
C GLY A 96 -11.43 2.91 7.62
N THR A 97 -11.39 3.30 6.36
CA THR A 97 -12.60 3.59 5.54
C THR A 97 -13.04 2.41 4.67
N ARG A 98 -12.23 1.36 4.57
CA ARG A 98 -12.53 0.13 3.82
C ARG A 98 -12.46 -1.09 4.74
N GLY A 99 -12.19 -2.26 4.22
CA GLY A 99 -12.21 -3.45 5.09
C GLY A 99 -11.81 -4.72 4.35
N ILE A 100 -12.36 -5.87 4.77
CA ILE A 100 -11.96 -7.23 4.37
C ILE A 100 -11.92 -7.38 2.85
N ALA A 101 -13.00 -7.01 2.17
CA ALA A 101 -13.10 -7.19 0.71
C ALA A 101 -12.04 -6.39 -0.04
N ASP A 102 -11.75 -5.17 0.41
CA ASP A 102 -10.72 -4.32 -0.19
C ASP A 102 -9.32 -4.90 -0.02
N ALA A 103 -9.01 -5.38 1.19
CA ALA A 103 -7.74 -6.04 1.48
C ALA A 103 -7.53 -7.29 0.60
N CYS A 104 -8.59 -8.10 0.44
CA CYS A 104 -8.60 -9.27 -0.43
C CYS A 104 -8.39 -8.90 -1.90
N ASN A 105 -9.06 -7.86 -2.39
CA ASN A 105 -8.95 -7.40 -3.77
C ASN A 105 -7.53 -6.88 -4.08
N LEU A 106 -6.93 -6.14 -3.13
CA LEU A 106 -5.55 -5.68 -3.25
C LEU A 106 -4.55 -6.84 -3.26
N LEU A 107 -4.73 -7.82 -2.37
CA LEU A 107 -3.89 -9.02 -2.34
C LEU A 107 -4.01 -9.84 -3.63
N GLU A 108 -5.23 -10.03 -4.15
CA GLU A 108 -5.47 -10.70 -5.43
C GLU A 108 -4.76 -9.96 -6.57
N TYR A 109 -4.87 -8.63 -6.62
CA TYR A 109 -4.15 -7.81 -7.59
C TYR A 109 -2.65 -8.02 -7.50
N CYS A 110 -2.09 -8.04 -6.31
CA CYS A 110 -0.64 -8.14 -6.11
C CYS A 110 -0.08 -9.54 -6.35
N ASN A 111 -0.74 -10.58 -5.84
CA ASN A 111 -0.12 -11.89 -5.68
C ASN A 111 -0.75 -12.99 -6.54
N HIS A 112 -2.03 -12.87 -6.94
CA HIS A 112 -2.66 -13.94 -7.72
C HIS A 112 -2.10 -13.96 -9.16
N PRO A 113 -1.77 -15.15 -9.71
CA PRO A 113 -1.09 -15.23 -11.02
C PRO A 113 -1.90 -14.64 -12.17
N SER A 114 -3.11 -15.17 -12.43
CA SER A 114 -4.00 -14.74 -13.51
C SER A 114 -5.35 -15.46 -13.42
N GLY A 115 -6.31 -15.06 -14.27
CA GLY A 115 -7.59 -15.73 -14.41
C GLY A 115 -8.66 -15.26 -13.43
N THR A 116 -8.38 -14.21 -12.64
CA THR A 116 -9.34 -13.56 -11.76
C THR A 116 -9.44 -12.08 -12.08
N LYS A 117 -10.51 -11.43 -11.59
CA LYS A 117 -10.79 -10.01 -11.89
C LYS A 117 -9.59 -9.09 -11.67
N TYR A 118 -8.94 -9.19 -10.52
CA TYR A 118 -7.89 -8.24 -10.14
C TYR A 118 -6.50 -8.68 -10.63
N SER A 119 -6.22 -9.97 -10.73
CA SER A 119 -5.00 -10.46 -11.37
C SER A 119 -4.96 -10.10 -12.86
N ASP A 120 -6.09 -10.24 -13.56
CA ASP A 120 -6.19 -9.87 -14.97
C ASP A 120 -6.16 -8.34 -15.16
N LEU A 121 -6.70 -7.58 -14.20
CA LEU A 121 -6.56 -6.13 -14.17
C LEU A 121 -5.09 -5.70 -14.04
N ARG A 122 -4.29 -6.35 -13.17
CA ARG A 122 -2.85 -6.10 -13.08
C ARG A 122 -2.16 -6.33 -14.41
N ILE A 123 -2.48 -7.46 -15.08
CA ILE A 123 -1.92 -7.79 -16.38
C ILE A 123 -2.31 -6.75 -17.43
N LYS A 124 -3.57 -6.32 -17.45
CA LYS A 124 -4.05 -5.22 -18.31
C LYS A 124 -3.30 -3.91 -18.06
N HIS A 125 -2.90 -3.63 -16.84
CA HIS A 125 -2.08 -2.48 -16.47
C HIS A 125 -0.58 -2.66 -16.80
N GLY A 126 -0.21 -3.69 -17.55
CA GLY A 126 1.15 -3.92 -18.06
C GLY A 126 2.08 -4.65 -17.08
N VAL A 127 1.57 -5.16 -15.97
CA VAL A 127 2.35 -5.93 -14.99
C VAL A 127 1.95 -7.41 -15.10
N LYS A 128 2.70 -8.16 -15.93
CA LYS A 128 2.41 -9.56 -16.24
C LYS A 128 2.55 -10.46 -15.01
N ASP A 129 3.69 -10.37 -14.35
CA ASP A 129 4.00 -11.21 -13.20
C ASP A 129 3.45 -10.64 -11.90
N PRO A 130 3.06 -11.48 -10.93
CA PRO A 130 2.69 -11.03 -9.60
C PRO A 130 3.79 -10.21 -8.93
N HIS A 131 3.41 -9.23 -8.13
CA HIS A 131 4.36 -8.49 -7.29
C HIS A 131 4.97 -9.39 -6.22
N ASN A 132 4.23 -10.42 -5.79
CA ASN A 132 4.65 -11.41 -4.80
C ASN A 132 5.01 -10.78 -3.45
N ILE A 133 4.19 -9.86 -2.99
CA ILE A 133 4.37 -9.17 -1.71
C ILE A 133 4.06 -10.15 -0.57
N LYS A 134 5.01 -10.33 0.34
CA LYS A 134 4.88 -11.31 1.42
C LYS A 134 4.42 -10.73 2.74
N VAL A 135 4.74 -9.48 3.04
CA VAL A 135 4.44 -8.86 4.33
C VAL A 135 3.32 -7.84 4.20
N TRP A 136 2.26 -7.97 5.02
CA TRP A 136 1.05 -7.18 4.95
C TRP A 136 0.66 -6.62 6.31
N CYS A 137 0.50 -5.30 6.41
CA CYS A 137 0.03 -4.63 7.62
C CYS A 137 -1.49 -4.48 7.59
N LEU A 138 -2.16 -4.90 8.66
CA LEU A 138 -3.60 -4.78 8.83
C LEU A 138 -3.96 -3.40 9.40
N GLY A 139 -3.94 -2.38 8.53
CA GLY A 139 -4.21 -0.99 8.88
C GLY A 139 -2.98 -0.22 9.37
N ASN A 140 -3.24 0.93 10.00
CA ASN A 140 -2.24 1.82 10.59
C ASN A 140 -2.83 2.53 11.80
N GLU A 141 -2.20 2.41 12.98
CA GLU A 141 -2.58 3.14 14.21
C GLU A 141 -4.09 3.17 14.48
N MET A 142 -4.75 2.02 14.32
CA MET A 142 -6.22 1.96 14.24
C MET A 142 -6.94 2.39 15.53
N ASP A 143 -6.23 2.46 16.64
CA ASP A 143 -6.68 2.94 17.95
C ASP A 143 -6.44 4.45 18.16
N GLY A 144 -5.70 5.10 17.27
CA GLY A 144 -5.38 6.52 17.37
C GLY A 144 -6.59 7.43 17.08
N PRO A 145 -6.98 8.36 17.97
CA PRO A 145 -8.13 9.24 17.75
C PRO A 145 -7.94 10.20 16.56
N TRP A 146 -6.73 10.39 16.10
CA TRP A 146 -6.40 11.16 14.88
C TRP A 146 -6.60 10.35 13.58
N GLN A 147 -6.73 9.02 13.71
CA GLN A 147 -6.82 8.13 12.56
C GLN A 147 -8.23 8.10 11.99
N ILE A 148 -8.37 8.25 10.67
CA ILE A 148 -9.66 8.15 9.98
C ILE A 148 -10.18 6.72 10.14
N GLY A 149 -11.42 6.62 10.67
CA GLY A 149 -12.03 5.32 10.94
C GLY A 149 -11.37 4.56 12.08
N HIS A 150 -10.79 5.30 13.08
CA HIS A 150 -10.22 4.67 14.26
C HIS A 150 -11.23 3.75 14.95
N LYS A 151 -10.74 2.81 15.71
CA LYS A 151 -11.54 1.73 16.29
C LYS A 151 -11.14 1.47 17.72
N THR A 152 -12.08 0.97 18.51
CA THR A 152 -11.75 0.37 19.80
C THR A 152 -10.90 -0.89 19.60
N MET A 153 -10.31 -1.38 20.67
CA MET A 153 -9.51 -2.61 20.67
C MET A 153 -10.32 -3.80 20.14
N GLU A 154 -11.57 -3.94 20.60
CA GLU A 154 -12.47 -5.03 20.19
C GLU A 154 -12.86 -4.93 18.72
N GLU A 155 -13.22 -3.73 18.26
CA GLU A 155 -13.58 -3.49 16.85
C GLU A 155 -12.42 -3.77 15.93
N TYR A 156 -11.23 -3.29 16.29
CA TYR A 156 -10.03 -3.54 15.48
C TYR A 156 -9.65 -5.02 15.51
N GLY A 157 -9.62 -5.64 16.70
CA GLY A 157 -9.27 -7.05 16.85
C GLY A 157 -10.16 -7.95 16.00
N ARG A 158 -11.47 -7.72 16.02
CA ARG A 158 -12.41 -8.48 15.21
C ARG A 158 -12.21 -8.26 13.71
N LEU A 159 -12.03 -7.01 13.28
CA LEU A 159 -11.80 -6.69 11.87
C LEU A 159 -10.48 -7.29 11.37
N ALA A 160 -9.41 -7.15 12.13
CA ALA A 160 -8.10 -7.68 11.79
C ALA A 160 -8.11 -9.22 11.68
N GLU A 161 -8.75 -9.90 12.62
CA GLU A 161 -8.91 -11.36 12.61
C GLU A 161 -9.61 -11.84 11.33
N GLU A 162 -10.76 -11.26 11.00
CA GLU A 162 -11.52 -11.67 9.82
C GLU A 162 -10.81 -11.30 8.51
N THR A 163 -10.12 -10.15 8.50
CA THR A 163 -9.29 -9.77 7.35
C THR A 163 -8.13 -10.77 7.17
N ALA A 164 -7.46 -11.13 8.25
CA ALA A 164 -6.37 -12.11 8.21
C ALA A 164 -6.81 -13.48 7.69
N LYS A 165 -7.97 -13.97 8.16
CA LYS A 165 -8.56 -15.23 7.68
C LYS A 165 -8.83 -15.17 6.17
N ALA A 166 -9.49 -14.11 5.71
CA ALA A 166 -9.85 -13.96 4.30
C ALA A 166 -8.62 -13.85 3.40
N MET A 167 -7.63 -13.05 3.78
CA MET A 167 -6.39 -12.88 3.02
C MET A 167 -5.61 -14.20 2.90
N ARG A 168 -5.51 -15.00 3.98
CA ARG A 168 -4.83 -16.30 3.94
C ARG A 168 -5.54 -17.37 3.10
N LEU A 169 -6.82 -17.19 2.79
CA LEU A 169 -7.52 -18.04 1.82
C LEU A 169 -7.09 -17.74 0.37
N ILE A 170 -6.56 -16.54 0.11
CA ILE A 170 -6.05 -16.14 -1.21
C ILE A 170 -4.57 -16.53 -1.35
N ASP A 171 -3.75 -16.18 -0.37
CA ASP A 171 -2.33 -16.51 -0.33
C ASP A 171 -1.96 -16.96 1.11
N PRO A 172 -1.79 -18.28 1.35
CA PRO A 172 -1.48 -18.80 2.68
C PRO A 172 -0.05 -18.47 3.16
N ASP A 173 0.83 -18.06 2.26
CA ASP A 173 2.25 -17.84 2.53
C ASP A 173 2.58 -16.39 2.92
N ILE A 174 1.55 -15.55 3.13
CA ILE A 174 1.76 -14.17 3.57
C ILE A 174 1.98 -14.05 5.07
N GLU A 175 2.84 -13.12 5.43
CA GLU A 175 3.03 -12.68 6.81
C GLU A 175 2.13 -11.48 7.10
N LEU A 176 1.40 -11.53 8.20
CA LEU A 176 0.47 -10.50 8.60
C LEU A 176 0.96 -9.79 9.85
N VAL A 177 0.97 -8.45 9.79
CA VAL A 177 1.39 -7.57 10.88
C VAL A 177 0.17 -6.78 11.36
N SER A 178 -0.20 -6.93 12.63
CA SER A 178 -1.26 -6.12 13.24
C SER A 178 -0.72 -4.76 13.68
N CYS A 179 -1.62 -3.78 13.82
CA CYS A 179 -1.31 -2.55 14.53
C CYS A 179 -1.19 -2.83 16.04
N GLY A 180 -0.15 -2.25 16.66
CA GLY A 180 -0.10 -2.09 18.10
C GLY A 180 -0.53 -0.67 18.49
N SER A 181 -0.78 -0.44 19.77
CA SER A 181 -0.96 0.90 20.31
C SER A 181 0.37 1.57 20.65
N SER A 182 0.45 2.87 20.44
CA SER A 182 1.51 3.72 20.97
C SER A 182 1.18 4.27 22.37
N ASN A 183 -0.03 4.06 22.84
CA ASN A 183 -0.49 4.51 24.14
C ASN A 183 -0.56 3.32 25.13
N LEU A 184 0.18 3.41 26.21
CA LEU A 184 0.23 2.38 27.27
C LEU A 184 -0.99 2.43 28.21
N ASP A 185 -1.79 3.48 28.14
CA ASP A 185 -2.92 3.74 29.03
C ASP A 185 -4.29 3.36 28.42
N MET A 186 -4.31 2.61 27.32
CA MET A 186 -5.52 2.13 26.65
C MET A 186 -5.69 0.62 26.82
#